data_ce79c79090c805d75f75c085c724a7ed
#
_entry.id   ce79c79090c805d75f75c085c724a7ed
#
_cell.length_a   1.000
_cell.length_b   1.000
_cell.length_c   1.000
_cell.angle_alpha   90.00
_cell.angle_beta   90.00
_cell.angle_gamma   90.00
#
_symmetry.space_group_name_H-M   'P 1'
#
loop_
_entity.id
_entity.type
_entity.pdbx_description
1 polymer ?
#
loop_
_entity_poly.entity_id
_entity_poly.type
_entity_poly.pdbx_seq_one_letter_code
_entity_poly.pdbx_strand_id
1 'polypeptide(L)'
;MRRLLIRCTKIEWITKLIDKKRIMTTQEFLGKKEFAIQDQTVSESCPSNIALIKYWGKYDNQIPANPSISYTLNHCKTNTSLEFIANEAFSVQIFLAGNEEPKFAAKIEKYFSNIEQYLPWILKGKYIIRTENTFPHSSGIASSASGFGAVAKCLMHLDGIFSGKASEEESLRKASFLARLGSGSACRSLYSGLVVWGECQVKESSDLFAVQYPNDEVHEIFKDFNDWVLLIHEGEKSVSSTVGHGLMDTNPYADRRFQEARENFGPMKEILASGDLHQFIKLVEHEALTLHAMMMMSDPAFILMKTGTLEVINKIWDFRKETGLPLFFTLDAGANVHLLFPNNGSEETIKLFIETELLQHTQKNGVVKDIMKF
;
A
#
# COMPACT_ATOMS: atom_id res chain seq x y z
N MET A 1 15.54 -37.48 19.33
CA MET A 1 14.24 -37.17 19.92
C MET A 1 14.24 -35.95 20.86
N ARG A 2 15.12 -35.82 21.89
CA ARG A 2 15.11 -34.65 22.79
C ARG A 2 15.33 -33.27 22.11
N ARG A 3 16.09 -33.15 21.03
CA ARG A 3 16.31 -31.86 20.31
C ARG A 3 15.12 -31.38 19.49
N LEU A 4 14.23 -32.27 19.02
CA LEU A 4 12.99 -31.87 18.31
C LEU A 4 11.91 -31.36 19.30
N LEU A 5 11.79 -31.98 20.49
CA LEU A 5 10.82 -31.54 21.51
C LEU A 5 11.15 -30.13 22.05
N ILE A 6 12.45 -29.82 22.19
CA ILE A 6 12.86 -28.47 22.67
C ILE A 6 12.61 -27.39 21.60
N ARG A 7 12.66 -27.71 20.30
CA ARG A 7 12.32 -26.78 19.24
C ARG A 7 10.81 -26.49 19.16
N CYS A 8 9.94 -27.51 19.31
CA CYS A 8 8.49 -27.31 19.32
C CYS A 8 8.06 -26.42 20.51
N THR A 9 8.53 -26.68 21.71
CA THR A 9 8.16 -25.88 22.88
C THR A 9 8.65 -24.42 22.81
N LYS A 10 9.80 -24.19 22.18
CA LYS A 10 10.35 -22.84 22.03
C LYS A 10 9.58 -22.03 20.97
N ILE A 11 9.12 -22.68 19.90
CA ILE A 11 8.25 -22.06 18.88
C ILE A 11 6.88 -21.75 19.46
N GLU A 12 6.25 -22.67 20.19
CA GLU A 12 4.97 -22.42 20.86
C GLU A 12 5.05 -21.31 21.92
N TRP A 13 6.18 -21.21 22.63
CA TRP A 13 6.39 -20.15 23.62
C TRP A 13 6.58 -18.78 22.96
N ILE A 14 7.33 -18.74 21.87
CA ILE A 14 7.53 -17.52 21.06
C ILE A 14 6.21 -17.08 20.43
N THR A 15 5.43 -18.01 19.86
CA THR A 15 4.10 -17.72 19.30
C THR A 15 3.16 -17.17 20.36
N LYS A 16 3.10 -17.78 21.55
CA LYS A 16 2.30 -17.28 22.68
C LYS A 16 2.76 -15.91 23.19
N LEU A 17 4.06 -15.62 23.17
CA LEU A 17 4.60 -14.30 23.56
C LEU A 17 4.24 -13.22 22.53
N ILE A 18 4.32 -13.57 21.24
CA ILE A 18 3.92 -12.71 20.11
C ILE A 18 2.41 -12.45 20.18
N ASP A 19 1.60 -13.48 20.40
CA ASP A 19 0.14 -13.36 20.53
C ASP A 19 -0.25 -12.50 21.74
N LYS A 20 0.45 -12.65 22.87
CA LYS A 20 0.20 -11.84 24.07
C LYS A 20 0.59 -10.37 23.89
N LYS A 21 1.70 -10.10 23.20
CA LYS A 21 2.13 -8.73 22.83
C LYS A 21 1.15 -8.11 21.81
N ARG A 22 0.64 -8.90 20.86
CA ARG A 22 -0.38 -8.51 19.89
C ARG A 22 -1.72 -8.13 20.55
N ILE A 23 -2.20 -8.95 21.50
CA ILE A 23 -3.46 -8.69 22.22
C ILE A 23 -3.36 -7.39 23.03
N MET A 24 -2.22 -7.11 23.64
CA MET A 24 -2.02 -5.86 24.40
C MET A 24 -1.96 -4.62 23.51
N THR A 25 -1.41 -4.71 22.28
CA THR A 25 -1.25 -3.57 21.38
C THR A 25 -2.51 -3.24 20.59
N THR A 26 -3.42 -4.17 20.35
CA THR A 26 -4.70 -3.89 19.67
C THR A 26 -5.78 -3.33 20.61
N GLN A 27 -5.57 -3.40 21.93
CA GLN A 27 -6.52 -2.86 22.91
C GLN A 27 -6.73 -1.34 22.79
N GLU A 28 -5.72 -0.61 22.37
CA GLU A 28 -5.82 0.85 22.16
C GLU A 28 -6.83 1.23 21.07
N PHE A 29 -7.15 0.31 20.13
CA PHE A 29 -8.09 0.52 19.02
C PHE A 29 -9.52 0.05 19.33
N LEU A 30 -9.78 -0.59 20.47
CA LEU A 30 -11.12 -1.05 20.80
C LEU A 30 -12.13 0.10 20.79
N GLY A 31 -13.32 -0.20 20.26
CA GLY A 31 -14.40 0.78 20.14
C GLY A 31 -15.02 1.12 21.48
N LYS A 32 -15.56 2.33 21.60
CA LYS A 32 -16.38 2.73 22.75
C LYS A 32 -17.67 1.92 22.75
N LYS A 33 -18.10 1.48 23.94
CA LYS A 33 -19.37 0.74 24.12
C LYS A 33 -20.59 1.65 24.02
N GLU A 34 -20.45 2.92 24.32
CA GLU A 34 -21.49 3.94 24.26
C GLU A 34 -21.42 4.66 22.92
N PHE A 35 -22.48 4.60 22.14
CA PHE A 35 -22.63 5.28 20.86
C PHE A 35 -24.09 5.52 20.55
N ALA A 36 -24.36 6.54 19.74
CA ALA A 36 -25.71 6.89 19.25
C ALA A 36 -25.68 6.95 17.72
N ILE A 37 -26.28 5.95 17.07
CA ILE A 37 -26.37 5.88 15.61
C ILE A 37 -27.55 6.68 15.07
N GLN A 38 -27.37 7.27 13.91
CA GLN A 38 -28.39 7.97 13.14
C GLN A 38 -28.05 7.86 11.65
N ASP A 39 -29.01 8.11 10.79
CA ASP A 39 -28.78 8.20 9.35
C ASP A 39 -27.74 9.28 9.08
N GLN A 40 -26.73 8.93 8.28
CA GLN A 40 -25.61 9.83 8.01
C GLN A 40 -24.99 9.53 6.65
N THR A 41 -24.55 10.57 5.95
CA THR A 41 -23.73 10.45 4.75
C THR A 41 -22.42 11.18 4.98
N VAL A 42 -21.31 10.51 4.68
CA VAL A 42 -19.96 11.06 4.75
C VAL A 42 -19.22 10.80 3.44
N SER A 43 -18.28 11.67 3.09
CA SER A 43 -17.46 11.50 1.89
C SER A 43 -16.02 11.78 2.22
N GLU A 44 -15.13 10.91 1.75
CA GLU A 44 -13.70 11.00 1.98
C GLU A 44 -12.93 10.64 0.71
N SER A 45 -11.73 11.19 0.60
CA SER A 45 -10.77 10.87 -0.44
C SER A 45 -9.51 10.30 0.18
N CYS A 46 -8.94 9.27 -0.47
CA CYS A 46 -7.69 8.70 -0.03
C CYS A 46 -6.77 8.46 -1.22
N PRO A 47 -5.51 8.92 -1.16
CA PRO A 47 -4.53 8.70 -2.23
C PRO A 47 -4.07 7.24 -2.29
N SER A 48 -3.56 6.84 -3.45
CA SER A 48 -2.76 5.63 -3.56
C SER A 48 -1.33 5.87 -3.06
N ASN A 49 -0.54 4.81 -2.97
CA ASN A 49 0.87 4.90 -2.60
C ASN A 49 1.70 3.91 -3.41
N ILE A 50 2.98 4.24 -3.64
CA ILE A 50 3.93 3.37 -4.32
C ILE A 50 5.10 3.02 -3.39
N ALA A 51 5.31 1.73 -3.14
CA ALA A 51 6.37 1.28 -2.24
C ALA A 51 7.74 1.37 -2.90
N LEU A 52 8.74 1.81 -2.12
CA LEU A 52 10.17 1.89 -2.44
C LEU A 52 10.91 0.67 -1.88
N ILE A 53 10.72 0.34 -0.58
CA ILE A 53 11.02 -0.98 -0.02
C ILE A 53 9.72 -1.76 -0.03
N LYS A 54 9.69 -2.87 -0.76
CA LYS A 54 8.46 -3.58 -1.12
C LYS A 54 7.92 -4.42 0.03
N TYR A 55 6.60 -4.34 0.22
CA TYR A 55 5.82 -5.24 1.07
C TYR A 55 5.42 -6.47 0.24
N TRP A 56 5.97 -7.64 0.58
CA TRP A 56 5.60 -8.90 -0.05
C TRP A 56 5.76 -10.07 0.92
N GLY A 57 4.66 -10.78 1.17
CA GLY A 57 4.53 -11.72 2.28
C GLY A 57 3.82 -11.09 3.48
N LYS A 58 2.93 -11.85 4.10
CA LYS A 58 2.14 -11.42 5.25
C LYS A 58 1.73 -12.61 6.10
N TYR A 59 1.52 -12.32 7.37
CA TYR A 59 0.92 -13.24 8.32
C TYR A 59 -0.58 -12.92 8.51
N ASP A 60 -1.25 -13.67 9.37
CA ASP A 60 -2.66 -13.45 9.70
C ASP A 60 -2.95 -11.99 10.09
N ASN A 61 -4.20 -11.58 9.86
CA ASN A 61 -4.65 -10.21 10.10
C ASN A 61 -3.83 -9.14 9.39
N GLN A 62 -3.32 -9.43 8.18
CA GLN A 62 -2.52 -8.51 7.36
C GLN A 62 -1.24 -7.99 8.04
N ILE A 63 -0.64 -8.74 8.95
CA ILE A 63 0.65 -8.38 9.53
C ILE A 63 1.74 -8.54 8.47
N PRO A 64 2.61 -7.54 8.26
CA PRO A 64 3.63 -7.62 7.21
C PRO A 64 4.74 -8.58 7.61
N ALA A 65 5.25 -9.36 6.65
CA ALA A 65 6.41 -10.21 6.88
C ALA A 65 7.73 -9.41 6.94
N ASN A 66 7.74 -8.22 6.35
CA ASN A 66 8.85 -7.28 6.40
C ASN A 66 8.34 -5.83 6.42
N PRO A 67 9.09 -4.89 7.00
CA PRO A 67 8.75 -3.47 6.94
C PRO A 67 8.83 -2.95 5.50
N SER A 68 8.13 -1.87 5.24
CA SER A 68 8.06 -1.21 3.93
C SER A 68 7.99 0.31 4.07
N ILE A 69 8.49 1.03 3.08
CA ILE A 69 8.36 2.48 2.96
C ILE A 69 7.79 2.83 1.59
N SER A 70 6.90 3.81 1.51
CA SER A 70 6.26 4.22 0.26
C SER A 70 6.16 5.74 0.16
N TYR A 71 6.08 6.24 -1.08
CA TYR A 71 5.53 7.57 -1.35
C TYR A 71 4.01 7.50 -1.48
N THR A 72 3.33 8.53 -0.97
CA THR A 72 1.92 8.77 -1.21
C THR A 72 1.75 9.61 -2.48
N LEU A 73 0.87 9.18 -3.39
CA LEU A 73 0.56 9.86 -4.64
C LEU A 73 -0.39 11.04 -4.39
N ASN A 74 -0.33 12.08 -5.23
CA ASN A 74 -1.15 13.28 -5.03
C ASN A 74 -2.42 13.30 -5.87
N HIS A 75 -2.38 12.83 -7.11
CA HIS A 75 -3.51 12.87 -8.04
C HIS A 75 -4.25 11.54 -8.13
N CYS A 76 -3.55 10.42 -8.01
CA CYS A 76 -4.14 9.08 -8.00
C CYS A 76 -4.84 8.79 -6.67
N LYS A 77 -6.15 9.02 -6.62
CA LYS A 77 -7.00 8.91 -5.41
C LYS A 77 -8.22 8.05 -5.66
N THR A 78 -8.78 7.52 -4.58
CA THR A 78 -10.13 6.97 -4.55
C THR A 78 -11.02 7.92 -3.77
N ASN A 79 -12.12 8.35 -4.38
CA ASN A 79 -13.17 9.14 -3.75
C ASN A 79 -14.31 8.19 -3.35
N THR A 80 -14.72 8.25 -2.10
CA THR A 80 -15.78 7.38 -1.56
C THR A 80 -16.81 8.20 -0.82
N SER A 81 -18.08 8.03 -1.17
CA SER A 81 -19.24 8.49 -0.41
C SER A 81 -19.90 7.27 0.24
N LEU A 82 -20.13 7.33 1.53
CA LEU A 82 -20.72 6.28 2.33
C LEU A 82 -21.97 6.82 3.01
N GLU A 83 -23.13 6.25 2.68
CA GLU A 83 -24.42 6.48 3.31
C GLU A 83 -24.69 5.34 4.29
N PHE A 84 -24.90 5.69 5.55
CA PHE A 84 -25.28 4.77 6.62
C PHE A 84 -26.74 5.02 6.98
N ILE A 85 -27.56 3.98 6.95
CA ILE A 85 -28.98 3.99 7.33
C ILE A 85 -29.12 3.20 8.62
N ALA A 86 -29.41 3.91 9.71
CA ALA A 86 -29.51 3.34 11.03
C ALA A 86 -30.71 2.42 11.20
N ASN A 87 -30.62 1.45 12.11
CA ASN A 87 -31.69 0.54 12.50
C ASN A 87 -32.24 -0.36 11.37
N GLU A 88 -31.59 -0.39 10.22
CA GLU A 88 -31.80 -1.38 9.16
C GLU A 88 -31.00 -2.66 9.43
N ALA A 89 -31.40 -3.77 8.83
CA ALA A 89 -30.63 -5.00 8.86
C ALA A 89 -29.26 -4.76 8.19
N PHE A 90 -28.18 -5.27 8.81
CA PHE A 90 -26.85 -5.13 8.25
C PHE A 90 -26.76 -5.64 6.82
N SER A 91 -26.37 -4.77 5.92
CA SER A 91 -26.10 -5.09 4.51
C SER A 91 -25.20 -4.00 3.90
N VAL A 92 -24.50 -4.38 2.84
CA VAL A 92 -23.63 -3.45 2.10
C VAL A 92 -23.98 -3.51 0.61
N GLN A 93 -24.21 -2.36 0.02
CA GLN A 93 -24.34 -2.18 -1.41
C GLN A 93 -23.23 -1.25 -1.90
N ILE A 94 -22.50 -1.66 -2.94
CA ILE A 94 -21.37 -0.88 -3.48
C ILE A 94 -21.57 -0.59 -4.95
N PHE A 95 -21.29 0.66 -5.32
CA PHE A 95 -21.20 1.13 -6.70
C PHE A 95 -19.79 1.60 -7.00
N LEU A 96 -19.11 1.00 -7.99
CA LEU A 96 -17.84 1.42 -8.51
C LEU A 96 -18.05 2.14 -9.85
N ALA A 97 -17.70 3.43 -9.90
CA ALA A 97 -17.93 4.27 -11.08
C ALA A 97 -19.37 4.15 -11.62
N GLY A 98 -20.35 4.13 -10.72
CA GLY A 98 -21.79 4.02 -11.04
C GLY A 98 -22.32 2.60 -11.26
N ASN A 99 -21.49 1.58 -11.38
CA ASN A 99 -21.89 0.19 -11.58
C ASN A 99 -21.93 -0.56 -10.25
N GLU A 100 -22.97 -1.32 -10.01
CA GLU A 100 -23.09 -2.14 -8.81
C GLU A 100 -22.10 -3.31 -8.85
N GLU A 101 -21.38 -3.53 -7.73
CA GLU A 101 -20.30 -4.51 -7.60
C GLU A 101 -20.52 -5.47 -6.42
N PRO A 102 -21.35 -6.51 -6.58
CA PRO A 102 -21.70 -7.43 -5.49
C PRO A 102 -20.48 -8.16 -4.89
N LYS A 103 -19.44 -8.45 -5.69
CA LYS A 103 -18.22 -9.09 -5.20
C LYS A 103 -17.46 -8.19 -4.23
N PHE A 104 -17.44 -6.88 -4.48
CA PHE A 104 -16.83 -5.92 -3.56
C PHE A 104 -17.69 -5.72 -2.33
N ALA A 105 -19.03 -5.72 -2.45
CA ALA A 105 -19.94 -5.68 -1.31
C ALA A 105 -19.65 -6.81 -0.33
N ALA A 106 -19.61 -8.07 -0.79
CA ALA A 106 -19.28 -9.23 0.03
C ALA A 106 -17.89 -9.11 0.72
N LYS A 107 -16.90 -8.52 0.03
CA LYS A 107 -15.57 -8.28 0.61
C LYS A 107 -15.63 -7.25 1.74
N ILE A 108 -16.42 -6.19 1.60
CA ILE A 108 -16.59 -5.16 2.62
C ILE A 108 -17.42 -5.68 3.79
N GLU A 109 -18.46 -6.48 3.57
CA GLU A 109 -19.23 -7.13 4.65
C GLU A 109 -18.34 -8.00 5.54
N LYS A 110 -17.47 -8.81 4.92
CA LYS A 110 -16.45 -9.58 5.65
C LYS A 110 -15.49 -8.69 6.42
N TYR A 111 -15.04 -7.60 5.80
CA TYR A 111 -14.15 -6.64 6.45
C TYR A 111 -14.85 -5.97 7.64
N PHE A 112 -16.09 -5.52 7.51
CA PHE A 112 -16.86 -4.92 8.60
C PHE A 112 -17.05 -5.88 9.77
N SER A 113 -17.39 -7.15 9.47
CA SER A 113 -17.49 -8.20 10.50
C SER A 113 -16.17 -8.41 11.27
N ASN A 114 -15.02 -8.32 10.57
CA ASN A 114 -13.70 -8.48 11.19
C ASN A 114 -13.30 -7.31 12.10
N ILE A 115 -13.86 -6.12 11.91
CA ILE A 115 -13.52 -4.91 12.66
C ILE A 115 -14.58 -4.50 13.68
N GLU A 116 -15.63 -5.28 13.90
CA GLU A 116 -16.75 -4.98 14.81
C GLU A 116 -16.26 -4.60 16.22
N GLN A 117 -15.28 -5.31 16.77
CA GLN A 117 -14.74 -4.98 18.09
C GLN A 117 -14.10 -3.59 18.20
N TYR A 118 -13.67 -3.02 17.07
CA TYR A 118 -13.06 -1.67 16.98
C TYR A 118 -14.09 -0.59 16.70
N LEU A 119 -15.23 -0.95 16.09
CA LEU A 119 -16.36 -0.09 15.77
C LEU A 119 -17.67 -0.84 16.11
N PRO A 120 -18.10 -0.89 17.38
CA PRO A 120 -19.22 -1.74 17.83
C PRO A 120 -20.58 -1.40 17.20
N TRP A 121 -20.72 -0.25 16.56
CA TRP A 121 -21.89 0.18 15.83
C TRP A 121 -21.96 -0.33 14.38
N ILE A 122 -20.84 -0.85 13.83
CA ILE A 122 -20.67 -1.07 12.39
C ILE A 122 -21.68 -2.07 11.77
N LEU A 123 -22.15 -3.06 12.54
CA LEU A 123 -23.13 -4.03 12.06
C LEU A 123 -24.60 -3.63 12.35
N LYS A 124 -24.86 -2.37 12.76
CA LYS A 124 -26.17 -1.91 13.20
C LYS A 124 -26.92 -1.06 12.18
N GLY A 125 -26.64 -1.22 10.90
CA GLY A 125 -27.31 -0.49 9.84
C GLY A 125 -26.93 -0.97 8.44
N LYS A 126 -27.59 -0.38 7.45
CA LYS A 126 -27.35 -0.62 6.02
C LYS A 126 -26.35 0.41 5.50
N TYR A 127 -25.51 0.00 4.56
CA TYR A 127 -24.51 0.84 3.90
C TYR A 127 -24.75 0.90 2.39
N ILE A 128 -24.74 2.11 1.84
CA ILE A 128 -24.66 2.35 0.41
C ILE A 128 -23.36 3.10 0.14
N ILE A 129 -22.42 2.44 -0.54
CA ILE A 129 -21.07 2.96 -0.79
C ILE A 129 -20.95 3.26 -2.27
N ARG A 130 -20.62 4.50 -2.62
CA ARG A 130 -20.29 4.92 -3.98
C ARG A 130 -18.83 5.31 -4.01
N THR A 131 -18.05 4.65 -4.87
CA THR A 131 -16.60 4.83 -4.93
C THR A 131 -16.13 4.94 -6.38
N GLU A 132 -15.13 5.77 -6.60
CA GLU A 132 -14.49 5.95 -7.91
C GLU A 132 -13.01 6.29 -7.76
N ASN A 133 -12.22 5.87 -8.72
CA ASN A 133 -10.80 6.22 -8.80
C ASN A 133 -10.60 7.38 -9.78
N THR A 134 -9.66 8.26 -9.50
CA THR A 134 -9.20 9.29 -10.46
C THR A 134 -8.25 8.73 -11.53
N PHE A 135 -7.98 7.42 -11.49
CA PHE A 135 -7.09 6.69 -12.38
C PHE A 135 -7.76 5.39 -12.86
N PRO A 136 -7.32 4.79 -13.98
CA PRO A 136 -7.94 3.58 -14.52
C PRO A 136 -7.93 2.42 -13.52
N HIS A 137 -9.08 1.75 -13.39
CA HIS A 137 -9.16 0.54 -12.54
C HIS A 137 -8.23 -0.55 -13.09
N SER A 138 -7.61 -1.33 -12.20
CA SER A 138 -6.65 -2.39 -12.57
C SER A 138 -5.35 -1.90 -13.23
N SER A 139 -5.05 -0.60 -13.18
CA SER A 139 -3.82 -0.01 -13.75
C SER A 139 -2.52 -0.36 -13.01
N GLY A 140 -2.59 -1.12 -11.92
CA GLY A 140 -1.41 -1.40 -11.09
C GLY A 140 -1.12 -0.34 -10.00
N ILE A 141 -1.91 0.73 -9.97
CA ILE A 141 -1.74 1.86 -9.03
C ILE A 141 -2.42 1.57 -7.67
N ALA A 142 -2.22 0.38 -7.12
CA ALA A 142 -2.68 -0.03 -5.78
C ALA A 142 -4.10 0.45 -5.38
N SER A 143 -5.10 0.38 -6.30
CA SER A 143 -6.48 0.85 -6.06
C SER A 143 -7.14 0.25 -4.82
N SER A 144 -6.73 -0.95 -4.39
CA SER A 144 -7.21 -1.52 -3.13
C SER A 144 -6.68 -0.77 -1.90
N ALA A 145 -5.49 -0.15 -1.99
CA ALA A 145 -4.94 0.62 -0.89
C ALA A 145 -5.71 1.94 -0.70
N SER A 146 -5.90 2.71 -1.77
CA SER A 146 -6.69 3.94 -1.72
C SER A 146 -8.16 3.69 -1.38
N GLY A 147 -8.75 2.59 -1.93
CA GLY A 147 -10.15 2.22 -1.66
C GLY A 147 -10.40 1.88 -0.18
N PHE A 148 -9.62 0.98 0.44
CA PHE A 148 -9.76 0.69 1.86
C PHE A 148 -9.34 1.86 2.74
N GLY A 149 -8.39 2.69 2.30
CA GLY A 149 -8.05 3.94 2.97
C GLY A 149 -9.22 4.91 3.01
N ALA A 150 -9.92 5.13 1.90
CA ALA A 150 -11.09 6.00 1.82
C ALA A 150 -12.26 5.46 2.69
N VAL A 151 -12.54 4.15 2.62
CA VAL A 151 -13.54 3.52 3.50
C VAL A 151 -13.17 3.69 4.97
N ALA A 152 -11.92 3.46 5.38
CA ALA A 152 -11.49 3.63 6.77
C ALA A 152 -11.63 5.08 7.24
N LYS A 153 -11.34 6.08 6.40
CA LYS A 153 -11.59 7.48 6.70
C LYS A 153 -13.08 7.78 6.88
N CYS A 154 -13.95 7.26 6.00
CA CYS A 154 -15.41 7.39 6.16
C CYS A 154 -15.87 6.77 7.48
N LEU A 155 -15.36 5.58 7.84
CA LEU A 155 -15.72 4.91 9.11
C LEU A 155 -15.26 5.73 10.33
N MET A 156 -14.07 6.31 10.31
CA MET A 156 -13.59 7.17 11.40
C MET A 156 -14.37 8.48 11.50
N HIS A 157 -14.84 9.02 10.37
CA HIS A 157 -15.73 10.17 10.36
C HIS A 157 -17.06 9.83 11.05
N LEU A 158 -17.68 8.70 10.70
CA LEU A 158 -18.89 8.19 11.37
C LEU A 158 -18.65 7.88 12.86
N ASP A 159 -17.50 7.26 13.19
CA ASP A 159 -17.16 6.97 14.60
C ASP A 159 -17.06 8.24 15.43
N GLY A 160 -16.51 9.31 14.87
CA GLY A 160 -16.48 10.63 15.48
C GLY A 160 -17.87 11.24 15.75
N ILE A 161 -18.85 10.96 14.85
CA ILE A 161 -20.24 11.40 15.01
C ILE A 161 -20.96 10.55 16.04
N PHE A 162 -20.82 9.23 16.00
CA PHE A 162 -21.61 8.28 16.79
C PHE A 162 -21.06 8.05 18.22
N SER A 163 -19.73 8.06 18.37
CA SER A 163 -19.03 7.72 19.62
C SER A 163 -18.29 8.91 20.24
N GLY A 164 -18.37 10.09 19.60
CA GLY A 164 -17.64 11.29 19.99
C GLY A 164 -16.21 11.36 19.46
N LYS A 165 -15.76 12.56 19.16
CA LYS A 165 -14.46 12.83 18.51
C LYS A 165 -13.29 12.38 19.40
N ALA A 166 -12.33 11.71 18.78
CA ALA A 166 -10.97 11.54 19.27
C ALA A 166 -10.09 12.71 18.78
N SER A 167 -8.84 12.79 19.23
CA SER A 167 -7.87 13.70 18.62
C SER A 167 -7.64 13.32 17.15
N GLU A 168 -7.16 14.26 16.35
CA GLU A 168 -6.86 14.01 14.93
C GLU A 168 -5.82 12.91 14.78
N GLU A 169 -4.78 12.93 15.60
CA GLU A 169 -3.71 11.92 15.61
C GLU A 169 -4.24 10.52 15.97
N GLU A 170 -5.05 10.39 17.03
CA GLU A 170 -5.66 9.10 17.43
C GLU A 170 -6.60 8.58 16.34
N SER A 171 -7.40 9.47 15.73
CA SER A 171 -8.33 9.13 14.66
C SER A 171 -7.59 8.65 13.42
N LEU A 172 -6.51 9.32 13.01
CA LEU A 172 -5.68 8.96 11.86
C LEU A 172 -4.95 7.62 12.09
N ARG A 173 -4.40 7.42 13.30
CA ARG A 173 -3.74 6.17 13.70
C ARG A 173 -4.72 5.00 13.69
N LYS A 174 -5.93 5.17 14.22
CA LYS A 174 -6.99 4.15 14.18
C LYS A 174 -7.48 3.92 12.75
N ALA A 175 -7.62 4.96 11.91
CA ALA A 175 -7.93 4.81 10.48
C ALA A 175 -6.88 3.97 9.77
N SER A 176 -5.59 4.21 10.02
CA SER A 176 -4.48 3.44 9.47
C SER A 176 -4.53 1.96 9.90
N PHE A 177 -4.78 1.70 11.17
CA PHE A 177 -4.99 0.36 11.70
C PHE A 177 -6.16 -0.36 11.02
N LEU A 178 -7.32 0.29 10.89
CA LEU A 178 -8.50 -0.27 10.25
C LEU A 178 -8.27 -0.51 8.75
N ALA A 179 -7.69 0.45 8.03
CA ALA A 179 -7.37 0.33 6.61
C ALA A 179 -6.49 -0.91 6.33
N ARG A 180 -5.48 -1.16 7.18
CA ARG A 180 -4.61 -2.33 7.11
C ARG A 180 -5.40 -3.64 7.16
N LEU A 181 -6.39 -3.75 8.02
CA LEU A 181 -7.21 -4.97 8.15
C LEU A 181 -8.02 -5.27 6.88
N GLY A 182 -8.34 -4.26 6.07
CA GLY A 182 -8.99 -4.43 4.77
C GLY A 182 -8.00 -4.75 3.64
N SER A 183 -6.88 -4.03 3.61
CA SER A 183 -5.78 -4.22 2.65
C SER A 183 -4.48 -3.75 3.30
N GLY A 184 -3.49 -4.63 3.44
CA GLY A 184 -2.26 -4.32 4.19
C GLY A 184 -1.65 -2.97 3.84
N SER A 185 -1.36 -2.72 2.57
CA SER A 185 -0.74 -1.47 2.10
C SER A 185 -1.63 -0.22 2.27
N ALA A 186 -2.92 -0.38 2.55
CA ALA A 186 -3.85 0.75 2.71
C ALA A 186 -3.51 1.63 3.93
N CYS A 187 -2.88 1.06 4.96
CA CYS A 187 -2.45 1.82 6.12
C CYS A 187 -1.52 2.99 5.76
N ARG A 188 -0.68 2.83 4.72
CA ARG A 188 0.25 3.87 4.28
C ARG A 188 -0.43 5.01 3.52
N SER A 189 -1.59 4.76 2.91
CA SER A 189 -2.36 5.76 2.16
C SER A 189 -3.02 6.84 3.04
N LEU A 190 -2.99 6.69 4.36
CA LEU A 190 -3.61 7.63 5.30
C LEU A 190 -2.74 8.86 5.58
N TYR A 191 -1.46 8.80 5.28
CA TYR A 191 -0.48 9.85 5.52
C TYR A 191 0.07 10.39 4.20
N SER A 192 0.57 11.62 4.20
CA SER A 192 1.24 12.23 3.04
C SER A 192 2.75 11.98 3.07
N GLY A 193 3.42 12.19 1.94
CA GLY A 193 4.86 12.09 1.80
C GLY A 193 5.39 10.67 1.89
N LEU A 194 6.49 10.46 2.59
CA LEU A 194 7.06 9.15 2.87
C LEU A 194 6.39 8.51 4.08
N VAL A 195 5.96 7.26 3.93
CA VAL A 195 5.20 6.54 4.94
C VAL A 195 5.78 5.15 5.17
N VAL A 196 5.97 4.80 6.44
CA VAL A 196 6.55 3.52 6.89
C VAL A 196 5.47 2.64 7.50
N TRP A 197 5.53 1.36 7.21
CA TRP A 197 4.72 0.33 7.86
C TRP A 197 5.54 -0.93 8.09
N GLY A 198 5.43 -1.50 9.30
CA GLY A 198 6.23 -2.59 9.81
C GLY A 198 7.27 -2.13 10.82
N GLU A 199 7.53 -2.94 11.86
CA GLU A 199 8.56 -2.63 12.87
C GLU A 199 9.96 -2.51 12.23
N CYS A 200 10.58 -1.33 12.39
CA CYS A 200 11.92 -1.03 11.89
C CYS A 200 12.60 0.06 12.75
N GLN A 201 13.68 0.66 12.26
CA GLN A 201 14.47 1.68 12.98
C GLN A 201 13.88 3.10 12.92
N VAL A 202 12.64 3.25 12.43
CA VAL A 202 11.91 4.51 12.46
C VAL A 202 11.09 4.58 13.75
N LYS A 203 11.12 5.73 14.42
CA LYS A 203 10.40 5.93 15.67
C LYS A 203 8.90 5.64 15.50
N GLU A 204 8.32 4.95 16.47
CA GLU A 204 6.89 4.56 16.49
C GLU A 204 6.44 3.65 15.33
N SER A 205 7.37 3.14 14.52
CA SER A 205 7.03 2.16 13.48
C SER A 205 6.36 0.93 14.09
N SER A 206 5.35 0.40 13.40
CA SER A 206 4.51 -0.67 13.91
C SER A 206 4.06 -1.61 12.79
N ASP A 207 3.87 -2.89 13.13
CA ASP A 207 3.20 -3.84 12.23
C ASP A 207 1.68 -3.62 12.16
N LEU A 208 1.10 -2.87 13.10
CA LEU A 208 -0.35 -2.69 13.24
C LEU A 208 -0.90 -1.49 12.45
N PHE A 209 -0.11 -0.45 12.26
CA PHE A 209 -0.47 0.78 11.55
C PHE A 209 0.77 1.39 10.91
N ALA A 210 0.58 2.31 10.00
CA ALA A 210 1.67 3.06 9.38
C ALA A 210 1.96 4.35 10.15
N VAL A 211 3.16 4.88 9.95
CA VAL A 211 3.58 6.19 10.47
C VAL A 211 4.23 7.00 9.36
N GLN A 212 4.07 8.31 9.43
CA GLN A 212 4.79 9.21 8.52
C GLN A 212 6.29 9.18 8.84
N TYR A 213 7.13 9.10 7.81
CA TYR A 213 8.58 9.26 7.97
C TYR A 213 8.87 10.73 8.32
N PRO A 214 9.80 11.04 9.26
CA PRO A 214 10.09 12.41 9.66
C PRO A 214 10.56 13.28 8.48
N ASN A 215 9.80 14.32 8.15
CA ASN A 215 10.08 15.18 7.00
C ASN A 215 11.39 15.97 7.13
N ASP A 216 11.83 16.25 8.36
CA ASP A 216 13.08 16.92 8.69
C ASP A 216 14.32 16.01 8.52
N GLU A 217 14.13 14.69 8.48
CA GLU A 217 15.17 13.71 8.16
C GLU A 217 15.28 13.42 6.65
N VAL A 218 14.52 14.12 5.78
CA VAL A 218 14.49 13.90 4.33
C VAL A 218 15.13 15.06 3.60
N HIS A 219 16.16 14.76 2.80
CA HIS A 219 16.83 15.75 1.93
C HIS A 219 15.86 16.28 0.87
N GLU A 220 15.97 17.58 0.54
CA GLU A 220 15.04 18.28 -0.36
C GLU A 220 14.86 17.60 -1.73
N ILE A 221 15.89 16.96 -2.26
CA ILE A 221 15.83 16.27 -3.55
C ILE A 221 14.77 15.15 -3.58
N PHE A 222 14.40 14.60 -2.41
CA PHE A 222 13.39 13.54 -2.30
C PHE A 222 11.98 14.06 -2.00
N LYS A 223 11.78 15.37 -1.91
CA LYS A 223 10.48 15.96 -1.54
C LYS A 223 9.61 16.37 -2.73
N ASP A 224 10.15 16.35 -3.94
CA ASP A 224 9.43 16.72 -5.16
C ASP A 224 9.85 15.80 -6.32
N PHE A 225 9.05 14.76 -6.55
CA PHE A 225 9.26 13.77 -7.60
C PHE A 225 8.05 13.68 -8.53
N ASN A 226 8.31 13.38 -9.80
CA ASN A 226 7.28 12.87 -10.70
C ASN A 226 7.17 11.35 -10.56
N ASP A 227 5.95 10.84 -10.63
CA ASP A 227 5.62 9.43 -10.84
C ASP A 227 4.70 9.32 -12.06
N TRP A 228 5.28 8.88 -13.19
CA TRP A 228 4.51 8.65 -14.40
C TRP A 228 4.33 7.15 -14.62
N VAL A 229 3.10 6.68 -14.52
CA VAL A 229 2.80 5.25 -14.62
C VAL A 229 2.50 4.89 -16.07
N LEU A 230 3.40 4.13 -16.68
CA LEU A 230 3.19 3.59 -18.04
C LEU A 230 2.24 2.40 -18.01
N LEU A 231 1.13 2.51 -18.73
CA LEU A 231 0.11 1.46 -18.83
C LEU A 231 0.50 0.41 -19.87
N ILE A 232 1.44 -0.46 -19.53
CA ILE A 232 1.92 -1.54 -20.42
C ILE A 232 0.81 -2.55 -20.68
N HIS A 233 -0.02 -2.82 -19.67
CA HIS A 233 -1.14 -3.75 -19.77
C HIS A 233 -2.33 -3.26 -18.96
N GLU A 234 -3.47 -3.10 -19.64
CA GLU A 234 -4.77 -2.85 -19.02
C GLU A 234 -5.55 -4.17 -19.00
N GLY A 235 -6.01 -4.59 -17.84
CA GLY A 235 -6.80 -5.81 -17.70
C GLY A 235 -6.62 -6.48 -16.34
N GLU A 236 -7.37 -7.57 -16.15
CA GLU A 236 -7.29 -8.34 -14.92
C GLU A 236 -5.93 -9.03 -14.78
N LYS A 237 -5.38 -9.00 -13.58
CA LYS A 237 -4.14 -9.72 -13.25
C LYS A 237 -4.40 -11.22 -13.26
N SER A 238 -3.49 -11.99 -13.84
CA SER A 238 -3.54 -13.46 -13.82
C SER A 238 -3.48 -14.02 -12.39
N VAL A 239 -2.82 -13.33 -11.48
CA VAL A 239 -2.70 -13.68 -10.06
C VAL A 239 -3.01 -12.46 -9.23
N SER A 240 -3.97 -12.57 -8.30
CA SER A 240 -4.29 -11.49 -7.37
C SER A 240 -3.14 -11.26 -6.38
N SER A 241 -2.98 -10.03 -5.87
CA SER A 241 -1.97 -9.73 -4.85
C SER A 241 -2.17 -10.59 -3.58
N THR A 242 -3.41 -10.91 -3.22
CA THR A 242 -3.71 -11.77 -2.06
C THR A 242 -3.14 -13.17 -2.25
N VAL A 243 -3.32 -13.77 -3.43
CA VAL A 243 -2.75 -15.08 -3.76
C VAL A 243 -1.23 -15.00 -3.78
N GLY A 244 -0.66 -13.99 -4.45
CA GLY A 244 0.78 -13.81 -4.53
C GLY A 244 1.46 -13.66 -3.16
N HIS A 245 0.86 -12.92 -2.22
CA HIS A 245 1.36 -12.86 -0.84
C HIS A 245 1.36 -14.23 -0.15
N GLY A 246 0.31 -15.04 -0.34
CA GLY A 246 0.22 -16.39 0.25
C GLY A 246 1.27 -17.36 -0.30
N LEU A 247 1.70 -17.17 -1.55
CA LEU A 247 2.74 -18.01 -2.15
C LEU A 247 4.13 -17.81 -1.52
N MET A 248 4.31 -16.77 -0.70
CA MET A 248 5.55 -16.58 0.07
C MET A 248 5.72 -17.62 1.18
N ASP A 249 4.65 -18.22 1.68
CA ASP A 249 4.70 -19.23 2.75
C ASP A 249 5.50 -20.48 2.34
N THR A 250 5.53 -20.80 1.05
CA THR A 250 6.26 -21.95 0.46
C THR A 250 7.45 -21.53 -0.40
N ASN A 251 7.71 -20.23 -0.57
CA ASN A 251 8.80 -19.73 -1.40
C ASN A 251 10.15 -20.00 -0.73
N PRO A 252 11.10 -20.72 -1.39
CA PRO A 252 12.39 -21.09 -0.78
C PRO A 252 13.29 -19.89 -0.43
N TYR A 253 13.03 -18.71 -0.98
CA TYR A 253 13.80 -17.49 -0.75
C TYR A 253 13.08 -16.47 0.16
N ALA A 254 11.91 -16.83 0.71
CA ALA A 254 11.10 -15.91 1.51
C ALA A 254 11.86 -15.30 2.69
N ASP A 255 12.51 -16.13 3.51
CA ASP A 255 13.27 -15.68 4.69
C ASP A 255 14.39 -14.71 4.32
N ARG A 256 15.14 -15.00 3.24
CA ARG A 256 16.21 -14.12 2.77
C ARG A 256 15.63 -12.79 2.25
N ARG A 257 14.51 -12.83 1.52
CA ARG A 257 13.82 -11.63 1.05
C ARG A 257 13.35 -10.75 2.20
N PHE A 258 12.75 -11.34 3.22
CA PHE A 258 12.28 -10.58 4.39
C PHE A 258 13.44 -9.97 5.18
N GLN A 259 14.53 -10.71 5.30
CA GLN A 259 15.76 -10.22 5.93
C GLN A 259 16.34 -9.05 5.13
N GLU A 260 16.48 -9.17 3.82
CA GLU A 260 17.01 -8.13 2.93
C GLU A 260 16.20 -6.84 3.01
N ALA A 261 14.87 -6.93 3.00
CA ALA A 261 14.00 -5.76 3.16
C ALA A 261 14.26 -5.03 4.50
N ARG A 262 14.51 -5.77 5.59
CA ARG A 262 14.90 -5.16 6.88
C ARG A 262 16.30 -4.53 6.83
N GLU A 263 17.25 -5.20 6.19
CA GLU A 263 18.61 -4.70 6.00
C GLU A 263 18.63 -3.40 5.17
N ASN A 264 17.74 -3.28 4.18
CA ASN A 264 17.64 -2.10 3.30
C ASN A 264 17.12 -0.82 4.00
N PHE A 265 16.51 -0.94 5.18
CA PHE A 265 16.02 0.24 5.91
C PHE A 265 17.15 1.14 6.44
N GLY A 266 18.27 0.57 6.90
CA GLY A 266 19.44 1.35 7.32
C GLY A 266 20.01 2.23 6.19
N PRO A 267 20.43 1.60 5.06
CA PRO A 267 20.83 2.34 3.87
C PRO A 267 19.80 3.35 3.37
N MET A 268 18.50 3.02 3.36
CA MET A 268 17.46 3.94 2.94
C MET A 268 17.41 5.20 3.82
N LYS A 269 17.55 5.07 5.14
CA LYS A 269 17.63 6.23 6.04
C LYS A 269 18.82 7.14 5.71
N GLU A 270 20.00 6.55 5.51
CA GLU A 270 21.21 7.30 5.16
C GLU A 270 21.08 8.01 3.82
N ILE A 271 20.48 7.32 2.82
CA ILE A 271 20.19 7.86 1.50
C ILE A 271 19.22 9.05 1.61
N LEU A 272 18.11 8.88 2.31
CA LEU A 272 17.10 9.94 2.47
C LEU A 272 17.67 11.17 3.18
N ALA A 273 18.56 11.00 4.16
CA ALA A 273 19.19 12.09 4.87
C ALA A 273 20.28 12.79 4.05
N SER A 274 21.07 12.04 3.28
CA SER A 274 22.23 12.58 2.53
C SER A 274 21.86 13.19 1.17
N GLY A 275 20.74 12.79 0.57
CA GLY A 275 20.39 13.17 -0.81
C GLY A 275 21.11 12.33 -1.88
N ASP A 276 21.69 11.18 -1.52
CA ASP A 276 22.39 10.29 -2.48
C ASP A 276 21.40 9.64 -3.45
N LEU A 277 21.07 10.38 -4.51
CA LEU A 277 20.12 9.96 -5.54
C LEU A 277 20.59 8.71 -6.29
N HIS A 278 21.90 8.51 -6.45
CA HIS A 278 22.44 7.34 -7.14
C HIS A 278 22.18 6.05 -6.34
N GLN A 279 22.43 6.05 -5.05
CA GLN A 279 22.14 4.91 -4.19
C GLN A 279 20.61 4.71 -4.02
N PHE A 280 19.83 5.79 -4.00
CA PHE A 280 18.37 5.72 -3.99
C PHE A 280 17.83 4.96 -5.20
N ILE A 281 18.26 5.35 -6.41
CA ILE A 281 17.88 4.70 -7.67
C ILE A 281 18.22 3.20 -7.61
N LYS A 282 19.47 2.89 -7.23
CA LYS A 282 19.95 1.50 -7.16
C LYS A 282 19.10 0.66 -6.21
N LEU A 283 18.77 1.18 -5.03
CA LEU A 283 18.00 0.45 -4.04
C LEU A 283 16.54 0.26 -4.49
N VAL A 284 15.90 1.30 -5.01
CA VAL A 284 14.49 1.25 -5.44
C VAL A 284 14.29 0.30 -6.62
N GLU A 285 15.16 0.32 -7.62
CA GLU A 285 15.11 -0.62 -8.76
C GLU A 285 15.37 -2.06 -8.31
N HIS A 286 16.34 -2.26 -7.41
CA HIS A 286 16.62 -3.58 -6.84
C HIS A 286 15.41 -4.17 -6.10
N GLU A 287 14.75 -3.38 -5.28
CA GLU A 287 13.52 -3.78 -4.56
C GLU A 287 12.39 -4.16 -5.50
N ALA A 288 12.21 -3.40 -6.59
CA ALA A 288 11.21 -3.69 -7.61
C ALA A 288 11.50 -5.03 -8.33
N LEU A 289 12.74 -5.25 -8.73
CA LEU A 289 13.16 -6.49 -9.41
C LEU A 289 13.11 -7.70 -8.48
N THR A 290 13.51 -7.54 -7.21
CA THR A 290 13.44 -8.61 -6.22
C THR A 290 12.00 -9.05 -5.97
N LEU A 291 11.03 -8.12 -5.93
CA LEU A 291 9.61 -8.47 -5.86
C LEU A 291 9.19 -9.41 -6.99
N HIS A 292 9.55 -9.09 -8.23
CA HIS A 292 9.24 -9.93 -9.39
C HIS A 292 10.02 -11.25 -9.40
N ALA A 293 11.26 -11.25 -8.91
CA ALA A 293 12.03 -12.48 -8.73
C ALA A 293 11.33 -13.45 -7.76
N MET A 294 10.73 -12.95 -6.66
CA MET A 294 9.96 -13.80 -5.75
C MET A 294 8.72 -14.39 -6.41
N MET A 295 8.05 -13.68 -7.31
CA MET A 295 6.92 -14.20 -8.07
C MET A 295 7.36 -15.32 -9.03
N MET A 296 8.48 -15.14 -9.71
CA MET A 296 9.04 -16.15 -10.62
C MET A 296 9.52 -17.43 -9.89
N MET A 297 9.86 -17.30 -8.60
CA MET A 297 10.34 -18.43 -7.77
C MET A 297 9.26 -19.01 -6.86
N SER A 298 8.00 -18.58 -7.00
CA SER A 298 6.86 -19.16 -6.30
C SER A 298 6.48 -20.54 -6.87
N ASP A 299 5.71 -21.32 -6.12
CA ASP A 299 5.09 -22.56 -6.60
C ASP A 299 3.56 -22.48 -6.39
N PRO A 300 2.77 -22.37 -7.47
CA PRO A 300 3.18 -22.24 -8.87
C PRO A 300 3.88 -20.90 -9.18
N ALA A 301 4.87 -20.95 -10.07
CA ALA A 301 5.56 -19.76 -10.57
C ALA A 301 4.62 -18.90 -11.44
N PHE A 302 4.78 -17.58 -11.36
CA PHE A 302 4.04 -16.67 -12.23
C PHE A 302 4.87 -15.43 -12.60
N ILE A 303 4.57 -14.87 -13.78
CA ILE A 303 5.25 -13.69 -14.32
C ILE A 303 4.19 -12.64 -14.65
N LEU A 304 4.29 -11.47 -14.01
CA LEU A 304 3.41 -10.33 -14.27
C LEU A 304 4.00 -9.33 -15.25
N MET A 305 5.33 -9.24 -15.34
CA MET A 305 6.00 -8.44 -16.37
C MET A 305 5.61 -8.92 -17.76
N LYS A 306 5.49 -7.98 -18.70
CA LYS A 306 5.25 -8.23 -20.13
C LYS A 306 6.46 -7.80 -20.94
N THR A 307 6.48 -8.10 -22.24
CA THR A 307 7.58 -7.67 -23.14
C THR A 307 7.82 -6.17 -23.03
N GLY A 308 6.76 -5.35 -23.10
CA GLY A 308 6.89 -3.89 -22.95
C GLY A 308 7.47 -3.45 -21.61
N THR A 309 7.21 -4.19 -20.49
CA THR A 309 7.85 -3.90 -19.20
C THR A 309 9.36 -4.01 -19.29
N LEU A 310 9.86 -5.10 -19.88
CA LEU A 310 11.30 -5.36 -20.02
C LEU A 310 11.96 -4.37 -20.98
N GLU A 311 11.30 -4.03 -22.10
CA GLU A 311 11.81 -3.06 -23.05
C GLU A 311 11.93 -1.66 -22.45
N VAL A 312 10.92 -1.23 -21.68
CA VAL A 312 10.96 0.04 -20.94
C VAL A 312 12.11 0.07 -19.95
N ILE A 313 12.29 -0.99 -19.17
CA ILE A 313 13.39 -1.09 -18.19
C ILE A 313 14.76 -0.96 -18.88
N ASN A 314 14.99 -1.69 -19.97
CA ASN A 314 16.26 -1.63 -20.71
C ASN A 314 16.50 -0.21 -21.28
N LYS A 315 15.48 0.42 -21.90
CA LYS A 315 15.58 1.79 -22.42
C LYS A 315 15.89 2.83 -21.32
N ILE A 316 15.34 2.66 -20.10
CA ILE A 316 15.65 3.54 -18.96
C ILE A 316 17.12 3.40 -18.57
N TRP A 317 17.64 2.17 -18.49
CA TRP A 317 19.03 1.94 -18.14
C TRP A 317 20.00 2.51 -19.21
N ASP A 318 19.70 2.31 -20.50
CA ASP A 318 20.49 2.86 -21.60
C ASP A 318 20.43 4.40 -21.58
N PHE A 319 19.26 5.01 -21.47
CA PHE A 319 19.10 6.47 -21.37
C PHE A 319 19.92 7.05 -20.19
N ARG A 320 19.81 6.45 -19.02
CA ARG A 320 20.58 6.91 -17.86
C ARG A 320 22.07 6.75 -18.03
N LYS A 321 22.53 5.68 -18.66
CA LYS A 321 23.93 5.43 -18.99
C LYS A 321 24.49 6.47 -19.97
N GLU A 322 23.71 6.85 -20.97
CA GLU A 322 24.11 7.78 -22.02
C GLU A 322 24.06 9.24 -21.57
N THR A 323 23.09 9.62 -20.77
CA THR A 323 22.80 11.01 -20.42
C THR A 323 23.23 11.39 -19.01
N GLY A 324 23.33 10.44 -18.11
CA GLY A 324 23.51 10.68 -16.68
C GLY A 324 22.25 11.21 -15.97
N LEU A 325 21.12 11.38 -16.68
CA LEU A 325 19.90 11.95 -16.11
C LEU A 325 19.17 10.94 -15.21
N PRO A 326 18.58 11.38 -14.09
CA PRO A 326 18.07 10.52 -13.03
C PRO A 326 16.64 9.99 -13.30
N LEU A 327 16.42 9.34 -14.43
CA LEU A 327 15.22 8.57 -14.72
C LEU A 327 15.41 7.15 -14.20
N PHE A 328 14.46 6.66 -13.41
CA PHE A 328 14.48 5.30 -12.89
C PHE A 328 13.05 4.75 -12.73
N PHE A 329 12.92 3.50 -12.31
CA PHE A 329 11.63 2.85 -12.20
C PHE A 329 11.42 2.18 -10.85
N THR A 330 10.13 1.99 -10.55
CA THR A 330 9.70 0.95 -9.61
C THR A 330 8.52 0.18 -10.19
N LEU A 331 8.26 -1.00 -9.65
CA LEU A 331 7.18 -1.88 -10.09
C LEU A 331 6.38 -2.33 -8.87
N ASP A 332 5.07 -2.36 -9.00
CA ASP A 332 4.22 -3.14 -8.12
C ASP A 332 3.94 -4.52 -8.74
N ALA A 333 3.10 -5.33 -8.09
CA ALA A 333 2.72 -6.65 -8.60
C ALA A 333 1.86 -6.51 -9.87
N GLY A 334 2.49 -6.20 -11.00
CA GLY A 334 1.84 -5.94 -12.28
C GLY A 334 2.84 -5.78 -13.44
N ALA A 335 2.32 -5.45 -14.62
CA ALA A 335 3.12 -5.18 -15.81
C ALA A 335 3.50 -3.70 -15.96
N ASN A 336 2.76 -2.79 -15.31
CA ASN A 336 2.88 -1.36 -15.48
C ASN A 336 4.10 -0.82 -14.74
N VAL A 337 4.75 0.17 -15.34
CA VAL A 337 6.03 0.72 -14.87
C VAL A 337 5.81 2.11 -14.30
N HIS A 338 6.16 2.31 -13.05
CA HIS A 338 6.25 3.61 -12.42
C HIS A 338 7.60 4.24 -12.76
N LEU A 339 7.57 5.33 -13.51
CA LEU A 339 8.74 6.13 -13.89
C LEU A 339 8.94 7.23 -12.86
N LEU A 340 10.04 7.16 -12.15
CA LEU A 340 10.37 8.12 -11.10
C LEU A 340 11.49 9.03 -11.56
N PHE A 341 11.32 10.35 -11.38
CA PHE A 341 12.37 11.35 -11.65
C PHE A 341 12.11 12.63 -10.84
N PRO A 342 13.17 13.26 -10.29
CA PRO A 342 13.03 14.46 -9.48
C PRO A 342 12.72 15.69 -10.32
N ASN A 343 12.07 16.70 -9.72
CA ASN A 343 11.94 18.05 -10.28
C ASN A 343 13.20 18.86 -9.93
N ASN A 344 14.27 18.70 -10.70
CA ASN A 344 15.57 19.30 -10.44
C ASN A 344 16.18 20.07 -11.63
N GLY A 345 15.36 20.37 -12.64
CA GLY A 345 15.76 21.07 -13.87
C GLY A 345 16.08 20.15 -15.05
N SER A 346 16.09 18.81 -14.85
CA SER A 346 16.31 17.83 -15.93
C SER A 346 15.03 17.22 -16.47
N GLU A 347 13.89 17.54 -15.88
CA GLU A 347 12.60 16.90 -16.14
C GLU A 347 12.10 17.05 -17.58
N GLU A 348 12.37 18.15 -18.26
CA GLU A 348 11.90 18.34 -19.64
C GLU A 348 12.56 17.37 -20.63
N THR A 349 13.88 17.12 -20.47
CA THR A 349 14.58 16.12 -21.29
C THR A 349 14.07 14.71 -21.00
N ILE A 350 13.81 14.40 -19.72
CA ILE A 350 13.26 13.11 -19.31
C ILE A 350 11.85 12.93 -19.86
N LYS A 351 10.98 13.93 -19.75
CA LYS A 351 9.60 13.88 -20.30
C LYS A 351 9.60 13.66 -21.82
N LEU A 352 10.47 14.38 -22.55
CA LEU A 352 10.61 14.19 -23.99
C LEU A 352 11.02 12.74 -24.32
N PHE A 353 12.00 12.18 -23.62
CA PHE A 353 12.40 10.78 -23.79
C PHE A 353 11.25 9.81 -23.53
N ILE A 354 10.49 10.02 -22.44
CA ILE A 354 9.33 9.19 -22.13
C ILE A 354 8.31 9.23 -23.26
N GLU A 355 7.99 10.42 -23.76
CA GLU A 355 6.97 10.63 -24.79
C GLU A 355 7.39 10.10 -26.16
N THR A 356 8.67 10.18 -26.53
CA THR A 356 9.17 9.70 -27.83
C THR A 356 9.56 8.23 -27.84
N GLU A 357 10.13 7.72 -26.75
CA GLU A 357 10.76 6.40 -26.74
C GLU A 357 10.01 5.35 -25.91
N LEU A 358 9.25 5.74 -24.87
CA LEU A 358 8.64 4.79 -23.96
C LEU A 358 7.15 4.56 -24.20
N LEU A 359 6.38 5.58 -24.61
CA LEU A 359 4.92 5.46 -24.78
C LEU A 359 4.52 4.41 -25.82
N GLN A 360 5.33 4.15 -26.83
CA GLN A 360 5.09 3.12 -27.84
C GLN A 360 4.99 1.69 -27.27
N HIS A 361 5.53 1.44 -26.06
CA HIS A 361 5.48 0.16 -25.38
C HIS A 361 4.23 0.00 -24.51
N THR A 362 3.40 1.03 -24.41
CA THR A 362 2.17 1.04 -23.61
C THR A 362 0.93 0.72 -24.46
N GLN A 363 -0.15 0.31 -23.81
CA GLN A 363 -1.43 0.20 -24.48
C GLN A 363 -2.01 1.61 -24.76
N LYS A 364 -2.39 1.86 -26.02
CA LYS A 364 -3.02 3.13 -26.45
C LYS A 364 -2.21 4.39 -26.05
N ASN A 365 -0.88 4.30 -25.99
CA ASN A 365 -0.02 5.37 -25.47
C ASN A 365 -0.44 5.88 -24.08
N GLY A 366 -0.89 4.95 -23.23
CA GLY A 366 -1.45 5.27 -21.93
C GLY A 366 -0.37 5.58 -20.88
N VAL A 367 -0.48 6.78 -20.28
CA VAL A 367 0.33 7.19 -19.14
C VAL A 367 -0.55 7.90 -18.11
N VAL A 368 -0.39 7.56 -16.84
CA VAL A 368 -1.00 8.29 -15.74
C VAL A 368 0.09 9.14 -15.09
N LYS A 369 -0.07 10.46 -15.11
CA LYS A 369 0.91 11.41 -14.60
C LYS A 369 0.53 11.78 -13.16
N ASP A 370 1.42 11.52 -12.21
CA ASP A 370 1.29 11.91 -10.81
C ASP A 370 2.57 12.61 -10.33
N ILE A 371 2.46 13.24 -9.19
CA ILE A 371 3.57 13.87 -8.46
C ILE A 371 3.56 13.39 -7.01
N MET A 372 4.72 13.40 -6.38
CA MET A 372 4.91 13.08 -4.97
C MET A 372 5.52 14.29 -4.31
N LYS A 373 4.70 15.06 -3.58
CA LYS A 373 5.12 16.25 -2.83
C LYS A 373 4.78 16.10 -1.35
N PHE A 374 5.67 16.62 -0.53
CA PHE A 374 5.51 16.67 0.93
C PHE A 374 4.78 17.93 1.37
#